data_cab7931c340270a16cd146ea025da962
#
_entry.id   cab7931c340270a16cd146ea025da962
#
_cell.length_a   1.000
_cell.length_b   1.000
_cell.length_c   1.000
_cell.angle_alpha   90.00
_cell.angle_beta   90.00
_cell.angle_gamma   90.00
#
_symmetry.space_group_name_H-M   'P 1'
#
loop_
_entity.id
_entity.type
_entity.pdbx_description
1 polymer ?
#
loop_
_entity_poly.entity_id
_entity_poly.type
_entity_poly.pdbx_seq_one_letter_code
_entity_poly.pdbx_strand_id
1 'polypeptide(L)'
;MHIFITGVAGFLGSHLADYYLSKNFKVSGNDNLIGGYRDNVDPNVNFYNFDCEDFLRMDKVLKNVDVVIHAAAYAHEGLSVFSPHLIC
;
A
#
# COMPACT_ATOMS: atom_id res chain seq x y z
N MET A 1 -14.26 -4.36 0.60
CA MET A 1 -13.07 -4.53 -0.26
C MET A 1 -11.82 -4.18 0.53
N HIS A 2 -10.77 -4.92 0.35
CA HIS A 2 -9.50 -4.70 1.03
C HIS A 2 -8.45 -4.21 0.03
N ILE A 3 -7.96 -2.99 0.23
CA ILE A 3 -6.97 -2.34 -0.64
C ILE A 3 -5.61 -2.37 0.06
N PHE A 4 -4.57 -2.81 -0.63
CA PHE A 4 -3.21 -2.77 -0.12
C PHE A 4 -2.40 -1.77 -0.95
N ILE A 5 -1.71 -0.85 -0.29
CA ILE A 5 -0.97 0.22 -0.96
C ILE A 5 0.52 0.11 -0.62
N THR A 6 1.36 -0.13 -1.62
CA THR A 6 2.81 -0.07 -1.42
C THR A 6 3.23 1.39 -1.39
N GLY A 7 4.19 1.73 -0.53
CA GLY A 7 4.60 3.12 -0.38
C GLY A 7 3.55 3.97 0.31
N VAL A 8 2.80 3.39 1.25
CA VAL A 8 1.64 4.02 1.86
C VAL A 8 1.98 5.25 2.71
N ALA A 9 3.22 5.38 3.18
CA ALA A 9 3.66 6.54 3.94
C ALA A 9 4.17 7.69 3.06
N GLY A 10 4.24 7.48 1.76
CA GLY A 10 4.62 8.53 0.81
C GLY A 10 3.46 9.47 0.52
N PHE A 11 3.74 10.53 -0.25
CA PHE A 11 2.74 11.55 -0.54
C PHE A 11 1.51 10.94 -1.25
N LEU A 12 1.73 10.24 -2.35
CA LEU A 12 0.61 9.67 -3.11
C LEU A 12 -0.07 8.53 -2.33
N GLY A 13 0.72 7.64 -1.75
CA GLY A 13 0.18 6.49 -1.04
C GLY A 13 -0.70 6.89 0.14
N SER A 14 -0.28 7.88 0.91
CA SER A 14 -1.06 8.35 2.06
C SER A 14 -2.38 8.99 1.63
N HIS A 15 -2.38 9.74 0.53
CA HIS A 15 -3.61 10.33 0.00
C HIS A 15 -4.57 9.27 -0.52
N LEU A 16 -4.05 8.24 -1.19
CA LEU A 16 -4.88 7.13 -1.65
C LEU A 16 -5.48 6.37 -0.47
N ALA A 17 -4.70 6.15 0.58
CA ALA A 17 -5.20 5.48 1.78
C ALA A 17 -6.36 6.26 2.39
N ASP A 18 -6.22 7.57 2.53
CA ASP A 18 -7.28 8.42 3.06
C ASP A 18 -8.54 8.34 2.20
N TYR A 19 -8.37 8.35 0.90
CA TYR A 19 -9.49 8.27 -0.03
C TYR A 19 -10.28 6.97 0.17
N TYR A 20 -9.58 5.83 0.19
CA TYR A 20 -10.27 4.55 0.33
C TYR A 20 -10.85 4.33 1.72
N LEU A 21 -10.21 4.84 2.76
CA LEU A 21 -10.80 4.82 4.09
C LEU A 21 -12.12 5.61 4.12
N SER A 22 -12.17 6.73 3.41
CA SER A 22 -13.40 7.54 3.34
C SER A 22 -14.53 6.81 2.63
N LYS A 23 -14.21 5.79 1.84
CA LYS A 23 -15.17 4.93 1.15
C LYS A 23 -15.54 3.70 1.96
N ASN A 24 -15.09 3.61 3.21
CA ASN A 24 -15.32 2.48 4.10
C ASN A 24 -14.65 1.18 3.65
N PHE A 25 -13.57 1.28 2.87
CA PHE A 25 -12.78 0.12 2.51
C PHE A 25 -11.76 -0.16 3.60
N LYS A 26 -11.38 -1.42 3.73
CA LYS A 26 -10.26 -1.80 4.57
C LYS A 26 -8.97 -1.47 3.82
N VAL A 27 -8.06 -0.76 4.47
CA VAL A 27 -6.80 -0.32 3.85
C VAL A 27 -5.62 -0.84 4.66
N SER A 28 -4.68 -1.43 3.96
CA SER A 28 -3.38 -1.86 4.49
C SER A 28 -2.30 -1.29 3.59
N GLY A 29 -1.07 -1.28 4.06
CA GLY A 29 0.03 -0.86 3.22
C GLY A 29 1.37 -1.06 3.88
N ASN A 30 2.43 -0.99 3.08
CA ASN A 30 3.78 -1.09 3.56
C ASN A 30 4.61 0.11 3.11
N ASP A 31 5.67 0.37 3.85
CA ASP A 31 6.65 1.39 3.49
C ASP A 31 7.93 1.10 4.26
N ASN A 32 9.08 1.37 3.64
CA ASN A 32 10.36 1.29 4.34
C ASN A 32 10.76 2.65 4.94
N LEU A 33 9.92 3.66 4.76
CA LEU A 33 10.07 5.01 5.29
C LEU A 33 11.27 5.79 4.74
N ILE A 34 11.87 5.34 3.64
CA ILE A 34 12.97 6.08 3.02
C ILE A 34 12.45 7.33 2.33
N GLY A 35 11.33 7.23 1.61
CA GLY A 35 10.74 8.37 0.91
C GLY A 35 9.44 8.86 1.50
N GLY A 36 9.11 8.45 2.72
CA GLY A 36 7.86 8.82 3.35
C GLY A 36 7.99 8.92 4.86
N TYR A 37 6.91 9.30 5.52
CA TYR A 37 6.89 9.49 6.97
C TYR A 37 5.74 8.71 7.58
N ARG A 38 6.02 8.03 8.69
CA ARG A 38 4.99 7.28 9.42
C ARG A 38 3.80 8.16 9.80
N ASP A 39 4.05 9.43 10.08
CA ASP A 39 3.01 10.37 10.46
C ASP A 39 2.03 10.67 9.33
N ASN A 40 2.38 10.37 8.08
CA ASN A 40 1.48 10.53 6.95
C ASN A 40 0.41 9.45 6.90
N VAL A 41 0.59 8.36 7.64
CA VAL A 41 -0.30 7.21 7.57
C VAL A 41 -1.41 7.35 8.58
N ASP A 42 -2.67 7.28 8.11
CA ASP A 42 -3.84 7.33 8.98
C ASP A 42 -3.79 6.15 9.97
N PRO A 43 -4.15 6.38 11.26
CA PRO A 43 -4.15 5.31 12.25
C PRO A 43 -5.04 4.12 11.90
N ASN A 44 -6.01 4.31 11.01
CA ASN A 44 -6.91 3.22 10.60
C ASN A 44 -6.34 2.34 9.50
N VAL A 45 -5.15 2.69 8.98
CA VAL A 45 -4.44 1.85 8.00
C VAL A 45 -3.65 0.79 8.76
N ASN A 46 -3.73 -0.46 8.32
CA ASN A 46 -2.85 -1.51 8.83
C ASN A 46 -1.48 -1.32 8.18
N PHE A 47 -0.58 -0.71 8.92
CA PHE A 47 0.74 -0.32 8.42
C PHE A 47 1.77 -1.39 8.72
N TYR A 48 2.59 -1.72 7.70
CA TYR A 48 3.68 -2.68 7.82
C TYR A 48 4.98 -2.00 7.40
N ASN A 49 5.99 -2.03 8.27
CA ASN A 49 7.28 -1.41 7.97
C ASN A 49 8.23 -2.46 7.39
N PHE A 50 8.21 -2.60 6.07
CA PHE A 50 9.16 -3.43 5.34
C PHE A 50 9.20 -3.02 3.88
N ASP A 51 10.23 -3.45 3.17
CA ASP A 51 10.43 -3.12 1.76
C ASP A 51 9.56 -4.00 0.87
N CYS A 52 9.08 -3.46 -0.25
CA CYS A 52 8.31 -4.21 -1.25
C CYS A 52 9.07 -5.42 -1.79
N GLU A 53 10.40 -5.41 -1.72
CA GLU A 53 11.23 -6.52 -2.19
C GLU A 53 11.25 -7.69 -1.21
N ASP A 54 10.69 -7.54 -0.03
CA ASP A 54 10.57 -8.63 0.93
C ASP A 54 9.37 -9.50 0.55
N PHE A 55 9.58 -10.39 -0.39
CA PHE A 55 8.50 -11.19 -0.97
C PHE A 55 7.83 -12.12 0.03
N LEU A 56 8.56 -12.60 1.03
CA LEU A 56 7.97 -13.47 2.04
C LEU A 56 6.95 -12.72 2.89
N ARG A 57 7.25 -11.48 3.26
CA ARG A 57 6.32 -10.66 4.02
C ARG A 57 5.17 -10.17 3.15
N MET A 58 5.48 -9.79 1.91
CA MET A 58 4.43 -9.38 0.96
C MET A 58 3.41 -10.50 0.76
N ASP A 59 3.87 -11.73 0.60
CA ASP A 59 2.98 -12.85 0.42
C ASP A 59 2.01 -13.01 1.59
N LYS A 60 2.50 -12.81 2.81
CA LYS A 60 1.66 -12.93 4.00
C LYS A 60 0.63 -11.81 4.10
N VAL A 61 1.03 -10.57 3.82
CA VAL A 61 0.12 -9.43 4.00
C VAL A 61 -0.86 -9.28 2.86
N LEU A 62 -0.60 -9.90 1.71
CA LEU A 62 -1.51 -9.84 0.57
C LEU A 62 -2.64 -10.85 0.63
N LYS A 63 -2.64 -11.74 1.62
CA LYS A 63 -3.77 -12.67 1.80
C LYS A 63 -5.03 -11.86 2.11
N ASN A 64 -6.12 -12.22 1.44
CA ASN A 64 -7.42 -11.56 1.60
C ASN A 64 -7.45 -10.11 1.08
N VAL A 65 -6.42 -9.69 0.35
CA VAL A 65 -6.39 -8.39 -0.31
C VAL A 65 -7.05 -8.53 -1.68
N ASP A 66 -7.92 -7.58 -2.01
CA ASP A 66 -8.63 -7.59 -3.30
C ASP A 66 -7.87 -6.84 -4.38
N VAL A 67 -7.22 -5.73 -4.02
CA VAL A 67 -6.52 -4.86 -4.97
C VAL A 67 -5.22 -4.37 -4.35
N VAL A 68 -4.15 -4.37 -5.15
CA VAL A 68 -2.85 -3.80 -4.75
C VAL A 68 -2.59 -2.58 -5.61
N ILE A 69 -2.29 -1.46 -4.98
CA ILE A 69 -1.87 -0.23 -5.64
C ILE A 69 -0.39 -0.03 -5.37
N HIS A 70 0.41 -0.03 -6.43
CA HIS A 70 1.86 0.04 -6.29
C HIS A 70 2.35 1.49 -6.36
N ALA A 71 2.07 2.26 -5.31
CA ALA A 71 2.43 3.68 -5.25
C ALA A 71 3.93 3.89 -5.03
N ALA A 72 4.64 2.89 -4.50
CA ALA A 72 6.09 2.99 -4.28
C ALA A 72 6.86 3.17 -5.58
N ALA A 73 6.32 2.72 -6.71
CA ALA A 73 6.97 2.85 -8.02
C ALA A 73 6.60 4.13 -8.75
N TYR A 74 5.75 4.95 -8.17
CA TYR A 74 5.20 6.13 -8.86
C TYR A 74 6.28 7.08 -9.36
N ALA A 75 7.33 7.28 -8.57
CA ALA A 75 8.38 8.23 -8.92
C ALA A 75 9.13 7.86 -10.20
N HIS A 76 9.06 6.61 -10.62
CA HIS A 76 9.82 6.11 -11.77
C HIS A 76 8.95 5.73 -12.94
N GLU A 77 7.82 5.10 -12.70
CA GLU A 77 7.04 4.45 -13.75
C GLU A 77 5.57 4.86 -13.77
N GLY A 78 5.19 5.74 -12.87
CA GLY A 78 3.80 6.08 -12.70
C GLY A 78 3.05 5.05 -11.87
N LEU A 79 1.78 5.32 -11.64
CA LEU A 79 0.95 4.50 -10.79
C LEU A 79 0.48 3.24 -11.52
N SER A 80 0.66 2.10 -10.89
CA SER A 80 0.15 0.82 -11.40
C SER A 80 -0.86 0.24 -10.42
N VAL A 81 -1.95 -0.30 -10.94
CA VAL A 81 -3.00 -0.93 -10.14
C VAL A 81 -3.15 -2.37 -10.61
N PHE A 82 -3.10 -3.31 -9.67
CA PHE A 82 -3.19 -4.73 -9.97
C PHE A 82 -4.29 -5.39 -9.15
N SER A 83 -4.87 -6.45 -9.72
CA SER A 83 -5.55 -7.45 -8.92
C SER A 83 -4.51 -8.45 -8.43
N PRO A 84 -4.55 -8.92 -7.17
CA PRO A 84 -3.60 -9.92 -6.69
C PRO A 84 -3.58 -11.21 -7.52
N HIS A 85 -4.66 -11.51 -8.19
CA HIS A 85 -4.75 -12.69 -9.05
C HIS A 85 -3.89 -12.57 -10.31
N LEU A 86 -3.55 -11.36 -10.71
CA LEU A 86 -2.80 -11.09 -11.93
C LEU A 86 -1.31 -10.87 -11.69
N ILE A 87 -0.91 -10.68 -10.44
CA ILE A 87 0.47 -10.31 -10.11
C ILE A 87 1.35 -11.51 -9.86
N CYS A 88 0.81 -12.65 -9.80
CA CYS A 88 1.54 -13.87 -9.44
C CYS A 88 2.71 -14.18 -10.31
#